data_cef9447b4c5eeec550e8fb6aa3e81bef
#
_entry.id   cef9447b4c5eeec550e8fb6aa3e81bef
#
_cell.length_a   1.000
_cell.length_b   1.000
_cell.length_c   1.000
_cell.angle_alpha   90.00
_cell.angle_beta   90.00
_cell.angle_gamma   90.00
#
_symmetry.space_group_name_H-M   'P 1'
#
loop_
_entity.id
_entity.type
_entity.pdbx_description
1 polymer ?
#
loop_
_entity_poly.entity_id
_entity_poly.type
_entity_poly.pdbx_seq_one_letter_code
_entity_poly.pdbx_strand_id
1 'polypeptide(L)'
;VSCGLCVDVCPVKVHSEFDVNLSKRKSVYIPFPQAVPNSYLIDGNSCRFIQSEGEKCGVCVTKCPKDCIDLKEQGKIAEIEIGNIIIATGYETLDISNIEQYGYGKYPNVLTALEFERLTNASGSTGGNIVTKTPRFDRKTQQEEWVFEPDGIPPKSVAIIHCVGSRSQKYNSYCSRVCCMYS
;
A
#
# COMPACT_ATOMS: atom_id res chain seq x y z
N VAL A 1 -14.38 15.63 -10.83
CA VAL A 1 -15.34 14.51 -10.93
C VAL A 1 -14.59 13.20 -10.77
N SER A 2 -14.85 12.48 -9.69
CA SER A 2 -14.14 11.22 -9.35
C SER A 2 -14.81 10.00 -10.01
N CYS A 3 -14.87 9.95 -11.35
CA CYS A 3 -15.56 8.86 -12.07
C CYS A 3 -14.75 7.55 -12.21
N GLY A 4 -13.42 7.59 -12.02
CA GLY A 4 -12.56 6.40 -12.05
C GLY A 4 -12.11 5.89 -13.42
N LEU A 5 -12.66 6.36 -14.53
CA LEU A 5 -12.31 5.87 -15.87
C LEU A 5 -10.81 5.92 -16.18
N CYS A 6 -10.10 6.92 -15.67
CA CYS A 6 -8.65 7.04 -15.83
C CYS A 6 -7.88 5.89 -15.12
N VAL A 7 -8.41 5.39 -14.01
CA VAL A 7 -7.85 4.23 -13.29
C VAL A 7 -8.08 2.96 -14.09
N ASP A 8 -9.31 2.75 -14.59
CA ASP A 8 -9.68 1.53 -15.31
C ASP A 8 -8.81 1.31 -16.55
N VAL A 9 -8.55 2.39 -17.32
CA VAL A 9 -7.76 2.31 -18.54
C VAL A 9 -6.25 2.34 -18.33
N CYS A 10 -5.77 2.65 -17.13
CA CYS A 10 -4.33 2.71 -16.86
C CYS A 10 -3.70 1.31 -16.96
N PRO A 11 -2.69 1.10 -17.86
CA PRO A 11 -2.07 -0.20 -18.06
C PRO A 11 -1.06 -0.57 -16.98
N VAL A 12 -0.61 0.40 -16.19
CA VAL A 12 0.44 0.20 -15.19
C VAL A 12 -0.17 -0.33 -13.89
N LYS A 13 0.52 -1.29 -13.26
CA LYS A 13 0.22 -1.82 -11.94
C LYS A 13 1.50 -1.81 -11.11
N VAL A 14 1.44 -1.22 -9.94
CA VAL A 14 2.52 -1.18 -8.94
C VAL A 14 1.97 -1.61 -7.58
N HIS A 15 2.83 -1.93 -6.64
CA HIS A 15 2.41 -2.21 -5.27
C HIS A 15 1.77 -0.99 -4.62
N SER A 16 0.78 -1.22 -3.76
CA SER A 16 0.08 -0.16 -3.02
C SER A 16 0.78 0.09 -1.69
N GLU A 17 1.36 1.25 -1.53
CA GLU A 17 2.03 1.67 -0.29
C GLU A 17 1.02 1.76 0.86
N PHE A 18 -0.21 2.20 0.58
CA PHE A 18 -1.28 2.28 1.57
C PHE A 18 -1.67 0.91 2.14
N ASP A 19 -1.56 -0.14 1.33
CA ASP A 19 -1.80 -1.52 1.76
C ASP A 19 -0.51 -2.24 2.15
N VAL A 20 0.55 -1.52 2.47
CA VAL A 20 1.87 -2.09 2.81
C VAL A 20 2.32 -3.16 1.81
N ASN A 21 2.08 -2.89 0.54
CA ASN A 21 2.38 -3.75 -0.62
C ASN A 21 1.56 -5.06 -0.72
N LEU A 22 0.53 -5.26 0.09
CA LEU A 22 -0.33 -6.45 0.03
C LEU A 22 -1.24 -6.45 -1.21
N SER A 23 -1.54 -5.28 -1.78
CA SER A 23 -2.31 -5.13 -3.01
C SER A 23 -1.54 -4.37 -4.08
N LYS A 24 -2.10 -4.30 -5.29
CA LYS A 24 -1.54 -3.51 -6.40
C LYS A 24 -2.48 -2.37 -6.75
N ARG A 25 -1.94 -1.17 -6.97
CA ARG A 25 -2.62 0.02 -7.47
C ARG A 25 -2.18 0.37 -8.90
N LYS A 26 -2.91 1.26 -9.54
CA LYS A 26 -2.53 1.85 -10.82
C LYS A 26 -1.60 3.06 -10.62
N SER A 27 -0.93 3.54 -11.69
CA SER A 27 -0.22 4.82 -11.64
C SER A 27 -1.17 6.00 -11.46
N VAL A 28 -2.42 5.89 -11.93
CA VAL A 28 -3.51 6.82 -11.61
C VAL A 28 -4.30 6.19 -10.47
N TYR A 29 -4.40 6.88 -9.35
CA TYR A 29 -4.97 6.29 -8.13
C TYR A 29 -5.51 7.35 -7.16
N ILE A 30 -6.32 6.93 -6.21
CA ILE A 30 -6.63 7.68 -5.00
C ILE A 30 -5.77 7.08 -3.89
N PRO A 31 -5.07 7.87 -3.05
CA PRO A 31 -4.18 7.34 -2.01
C PRO A 31 -4.86 6.34 -1.08
N PHE A 32 -6.10 6.64 -0.68
CA PHE A 32 -6.96 5.74 0.10
C PHE A 32 -8.43 6.16 -0.09
N PRO A 33 -9.41 5.26 0.14
CA PRO A 33 -10.81 5.50 -0.20
C PRO A 33 -11.45 6.73 0.45
N GLN A 34 -10.97 7.13 1.64
CA GLN A 34 -11.47 8.27 2.42
C GLN A 34 -10.65 9.55 2.23
N ALA A 35 -9.79 9.61 1.20
CA ALA A 35 -8.94 10.77 0.95
C ALA A 35 -9.75 12.06 0.75
N VAL A 36 -9.29 13.15 1.34
CA VAL A 36 -9.84 14.50 1.16
C VAL A 36 -8.71 15.44 0.73
N PRO A 37 -8.80 16.02 -0.46
CA PRO A 37 -9.86 15.89 -1.46
C PRO A 37 -9.93 14.49 -2.09
N ASN A 38 -11.13 14.05 -2.47
CA ASN A 38 -11.32 12.82 -3.25
C ASN A 38 -10.94 13.08 -4.72
N SER A 39 -9.65 13.15 -4.97
CA SER A 39 -9.06 13.45 -6.27
C SER A 39 -8.07 12.38 -6.70
N TYR A 40 -8.06 12.05 -7.99
CA TYR A 40 -7.08 11.14 -8.53
C TYR A 40 -5.72 11.82 -8.66
N LEU A 41 -4.69 11.12 -8.22
CA LEU A 41 -3.29 11.49 -8.36
C LEU A 41 -2.64 10.63 -9.45
N ILE A 42 -1.54 11.14 -10.01
CA ILE A 42 -0.70 10.40 -10.95
C ILE A 42 0.67 10.23 -10.33
N ASP A 43 1.05 8.97 -10.15
CA ASP A 43 2.39 8.61 -9.68
C ASP A 43 3.39 8.79 -10.84
N GLY A 44 4.16 9.87 -10.79
CA GLY A 44 5.17 10.19 -11.79
C GLY A 44 6.26 9.12 -11.93
N ASN A 45 6.58 8.39 -10.84
CA ASN A 45 7.61 7.36 -10.86
C ASN A 45 7.20 6.09 -11.62
N SER A 46 5.89 5.84 -11.74
CA SER A 46 5.37 4.65 -12.44
C SER A 46 4.61 4.99 -13.73
N CYS A 47 4.26 6.25 -13.95
CA CYS A 47 3.51 6.67 -15.13
C CYS A 47 4.36 6.60 -16.41
N ARG A 48 3.96 5.76 -17.37
CA ARG A 48 4.68 5.59 -18.63
C ARG A 48 4.82 6.88 -19.46
N PHE A 49 3.82 7.76 -19.39
CA PHE A 49 3.87 9.05 -20.09
C PHE A 49 4.94 9.96 -19.48
N ILE A 50 4.94 10.11 -18.16
CA ILE A 50 5.89 10.97 -17.45
C ILE A 50 7.31 10.41 -17.59
N GLN A 51 7.49 9.10 -17.40
CA GLN A 51 8.80 8.44 -17.52
C GLN A 51 9.38 8.44 -18.93
N SER A 52 8.57 8.67 -19.95
CA SER A 52 9.00 8.78 -21.35
C SER A 52 8.96 10.21 -21.91
N GLU A 53 8.89 11.20 -21.04
CA GLU A 53 8.81 12.63 -21.45
C GLU A 53 7.68 12.93 -22.45
N GLY A 54 6.60 12.17 -22.36
CA GLY A 54 5.42 12.36 -23.21
C GLY A 54 5.34 11.47 -24.46
N GLU A 55 6.33 10.61 -24.71
CA GLU A 55 6.36 9.77 -25.93
C GLU A 55 5.44 8.55 -25.86
N LYS A 56 5.22 8.00 -24.67
CA LYS A 56 4.50 6.72 -24.51
C LYS A 56 3.25 6.89 -23.65
N CYS A 57 2.15 6.29 -24.10
CA CYS A 57 0.89 6.26 -23.38
C CYS A 57 0.08 7.58 -23.49
N GLY A 58 -0.64 7.99 -22.42
CA GLY A 58 -1.61 9.13 -22.47
C GLY A 58 -3.07 8.67 -22.55
N VAL A 59 -3.34 7.37 -22.42
CA VAL A 59 -4.69 6.78 -22.55
C VAL A 59 -5.70 7.36 -21.56
N CYS A 60 -5.26 7.72 -20.35
CA CYS A 60 -6.13 8.34 -19.34
C CYS A 60 -6.64 9.70 -19.79
N VAL A 61 -5.83 10.50 -20.47
CA VAL A 61 -6.24 11.81 -21.03
C VAL A 61 -7.29 11.61 -22.13
N THR A 62 -7.01 10.73 -23.11
CA THR A 62 -7.93 10.46 -24.23
C THR A 62 -9.28 9.88 -23.78
N LYS A 63 -9.31 9.18 -22.65
CA LYS A 63 -10.53 8.57 -22.12
C LYS A 63 -11.26 9.43 -21.10
N CYS A 64 -10.71 10.56 -20.72
CA CYS A 64 -11.34 11.46 -19.77
C CYS A 64 -12.49 12.24 -20.44
N PRO A 65 -13.76 12.01 -20.06
CA PRO A 65 -14.90 12.69 -20.71
C PRO A 65 -15.03 14.17 -20.31
N LYS A 66 -14.21 14.62 -19.35
CA LYS A 66 -14.21 15.99 -18.83
C LYS A 66 -12.94 16.75 -19.17
N ASP A 67 -12.01 16.12 -19.88
CA ASP A 67 -10.73 16.72 -20.27
C ASP A 67 -10.01 17.45 -19.10
N CYS A 68 -10.02 16.80 -17.94
CA CYS A 68 -9.51 17.39 -16.68
C CYS A 68 -8.19 16.77 -16.21
N ILE A 69 -7.44 16.09 -17.09
CA ILE A 69 -6.16 15.48 -16.77
C ILE A 69 -5.06 16.22 -17.51
N ASP A 70 -4.22 16.91 -16.78
CA ASP A 70 -3.00 17.52 -17.29
C ASP A 70 -1.77 16.74 -16.79
N LEU A 71 -1.13 15.99 -17.70
CA LEU A 71 0.10 15.22 -17.41
C LEU A 71 1.36 16.09 -17.37
N LYS A 72 1.26 17.36 -17.73
CA LYS A 72 2.37 18.32 -17.73
C LYS A 72 2.27 19.33 -16.58
N GLU A 73 1.26 19.21 -15.73
CA GLU A 73 1.09 20.09 -14.58
C GLU A 73 2.34 20.05 -13.70
N GLN A 74 2.84 21.24 -13.36
CA GLN A 74 3.99 21.40 -12.48
C GLN A 74 3.51 21.68 -11.06
N GLY A 75 4.21 21.10 -10.08
CA GLY A 75 3.97 21.39 -8.66
C GLY A 75 4.15 22.88 -8.35
N LYS A 76 3.28 23.44 -7.50
CA LYS A 76 3.37 24.81 -7.01
C LYS A 76 3.69 24.83 -5.53
N ILE A 77 4.59 25.70 -5.12
CA ILE A 77 4.85 25.99 -3.71
C ILE A 77 3.91 27.14 -3.32
N ALA A 78 3.15 26.93 -2.24
CA ALA A 78 2.29 27.95 -1.65
C ALA A 78 2.73 28.23 -0.21
N GLU A 79 2.81 29.51 0.14
CA GLU A 79 3.01 29.96 1.51
C GLU A 79 1.65 30.22 2.15
N ILE A 80 1.43 29.64 3.34
CA ILE A 80 0.17 29.76 4.07
C ILE A 80 0.49 30.22 5.50
N GLU A 81 -0.15 31.31 5.93
CA GLU A 81 -0.09 31.74 7.32
C GLU A 81 -0.94 30.80 8.19
N ILE A 82 -0.34 30.24 9.23
CA ILE A 82 -1.00 29.28 10.12
C ILE A 82 -0.79 29.71 11.59
N GLY A 83 -1.78 29.43 12.42
CA GLY A 83 -1.72 29.73 13.86
C GLY A 83 -0.92 28.69 14.66
N ASN A 84 -1.00 27.42 14.32
CA ASN A 84 -0.37 26.31 15.03
C ASN A 84 0.07 25.20 14.09
N ILE A 85 1.09 24.43 14.53
CA ILE A 85 1.56 23.22 13.84
C ILE A 85 1.31 22.03 14.76
N ILE A 86 0.63 21.01 14.25
CA ILE A 86 0.46 19.71 14.92
C ILE A 86 1.39 18.72 14.24
N ILE A 87 2.35 18.19 15.00
CA ILE A 87 3.29 17.18 14.51
C ILE A 87 2.70 15.80 14.76
N ALA A 88 2.39 15.08 13.68
CA ALA A 88 1.82 13.74 13.70
C ALA A 88 2.47 12.89 12.58
N THR A 89 3.77 12.62 12.73
CA THR A 89 4.63 12.03 11.69
C THR A 89 4.60 10.51 11.63
N GLY A 90 3.81 9.86 12.47
CA GLY A 90 3.72 8.39 12.53
C GLY A 90 4.95 7.75 13.15
N TYR A 91 5.24 6.52 12.74
CA TYR A 91 6.37 5.73 13.24
C TYR A 91 6.97 4.88 12.11
N GLU A 92 8.21 4.46 12.29
CA GLU A 92 8.84 3.45 11.44
C GLU A 92 8.67 2.05 12.07
N THR A 93 8.36 1.07 11.23
CA THR A 93 8.32 -0.33 11.66
C THR A 93 9.73 -0.91 11.69
N LEU A 94 10.01 -1.77 12.68
CA LEU A 94 11.24 -2.53 12.69
C LEU A 94 11.31 -3.45 11.46
N ASP A 95 12.44 -3.44 10.77
CA ASP A 95 12.71 -4.45 9.75
C ASP A 95 12.93 -5.82 10.40
N ILE A 96 11.92 -6.68 10.29
CA ILE A 96 11.93 -8.02 10.86
C ILE A 96 12.52 -9.08 9.92
N SER A 97 12.92 -8.73 8.70
CA SER A 97 13.54 -9.66 7.75
C SER A 97 14.83 -10.26 8.28
N ASN A 98 15.55 -9.49 9.12
CA ASN A 98 16.78 -9.90 9.79
C ASN A 98 16.57 -10.74 11.06
N ILE A 99 15.32 -11.03 11.45
CA ILE A 99 14.98 -11.84 12.63
C ILE A 99 14.43 -13.18 12.16
N GLU A 100 15.32 -14.03 11.65
CA GLU A 100 14.99 -15.27 10.95
C GLU A 100 14.10 -16.25 11.74
N GLN A 101 14.20 -16.23 13.07
CA GLN A 101 13.46 -17.14 13.96
C GLN A 101 11.93 -17.05 13.80
N TYR A 102 11.39 -15.95 13.34
CA TYR A 102 9.96 -15.77 13.10
C TYR A 102 9.53 -16.15 11.69
N GLY A 103 10.47 -16.32 10.76
CA GLY A 103 10.23 -16.78 9.40
C GLY A 103 9.47 -15.78 8.51
N TYR A 104 9.50 -14.48 8.83
CA TYR A 104 8.96 -13.43 7.97
C TYR A 104 9.69 -13.43 6.62
N GLY A 105 8.92 -13.32 5.52
CA GLY A 105 9.45 -13.46 4.16
C GLY A 105 9.76 -14.90 3.72
N LYS A 106 9.89 -15.84 4.68
CA LYS A 106 10.11 -17.27 4.40
C LYS A 106 8.79 -18.06 4.32
N TYR A 107 7.86 -17.74 5.21
CA TYR A 107 6.55 -18.38 5.24
C TYR A 107 5.47 -17.37 4.81
N PRO A 108 4.59 -17.74 3.87
CA PRO A 108 3.67 -16.78 3.24
C PRO A 108 2.66 -16.14 4.20
N ASN A 109 2.29 -16.84 5.28
CA ASN A 109 1.30 -16.38 6.25
C ASN A 109 1.91 -15.82 7.55
N VAL A 110 3.20 -15.50 7.55
CA VAL A 110 3.84 -14.73 8.62
C VAL A 110 3.80 -13.26 8.22
N LEU A 111 3.09 -12.46 9.00
CA LEU A 111 2.78 -11.05 8.71
C LEU A 111 3.27 -10.15 9.83
N THR A 112 3.55 -8.91 9.52
CA THR A 112 3.66 -7.83 10.52
C THR A 112 2.29 -7.46 11.06
N ALA A 113 2.23 -6.81 12.24
CA ALA A 113 0.97 -6.29 12.78
C ALA A 113 0.31 -5.29 11.82
N LEU A 114 1.10 -4.46 11.14
CA LEU A 114 0.60 -3.49 10.17
C LEU A 114 0.00 -4.16 8.92
N GLU A 115 0.63 -5.21 8.40
CA GLU A 115 0.06 -6.02 7.31
C GLU A 115 -1.25 -6.69 7.74
N PHE A 116 -1.29 -7.22 8.95
CA PHE A 116 -2.50 -7.84 9.49
C PHE A 116 -3.61 -6.82 9.70
N GLU A 117 -3.32 -5.62 10.19
CA GLU A 117 -4.28 -4.51 10.28
C GLU A 117 -4.87 -4.18 8.91
N ARG A 118 -4.04 -4.08 7.87
CA ARG A 118 -4.53 -3.83 6.52
C ARG A 118 -5.43 -4.96 6.00
N LEU A 119 -5.13 -6.19 6.34
CA LEU A 119 -5.95 -7.35 5.99
C LEU A 119 -7.34 -7.29 6.66
N THR A 120 -7.40 -6.86 7.93
CA THR A 120 -8.67 -6.77 8.69
C THR A 120 -9.48 -5.52 8.38
N ASN A 121 -8.92 -4.56 7.65
CA ASN A 121 -9.61 -3.32 7.32
C ASN A 121 -10.51 -3.49 6.10
N ALA A 122 -11.73 -2.93 6.15
CA ALA A 122 -12.70 -2.99 5.06
C ALA A 122 -12.20 -2.36 3.74
N SER A 123 -11.23 -1.43 3.81
CA SER A 123 -10.57 -0.85 2.64
C SER A 123 -9.27 -1.56 2.25
N GLY A 124 -8.91 -2.64 2.93
CA GLY A 124 -7.72 -3.44 2.64
C GLY A 124 -7.91 -4.40 1.46
N SER A 125 -6.85 -5.13 1.15
CA SER A 125 -6.76 -6.00 -0.04
C SER A 125 -7.85 -7.09 -0.12
N THR A 126 -8.39 -7.50 1.03
CA THR A 126 -9.40 -8.58 1.14
C THR A 126 -10.78 -8.07 1.55
N GLY A 127 -10.97 -6.74 1.62
CA GLY A 127 -12.23 -6.16 2.09
C GLY A 127 -12.53 -6.46 3.57
N GLY A 128 -11.51 -6.70 4.39
CA GLY A 128 -11.62 -7.00 5.82
C GLY A 128 -11.72 -8.50 6.14
N ASN A 129 -11.68 -9.38 5.16
CA ASN A 129 -11.68 -10.82 5.39
C ASN A 129 -10.28 -11.31 5.77
N ILE A 130 -10.18 -12.00 6.90
CA ILE A 130 -8.94 -12.66 7.32
C ILE A 130 -8.82 -13.98 6.55
N VAL A 131 -7.88 -14.03 5.62
CA VAL A 131 -7.64 -15.18 4.76
C VAL A 131 -6.15 -15.52 4.72
N THR A 132 -5.82 -16.76 4.35
CA THR A 132 -4.44 -17.18 4.10
C THR A 132 -4.03 -16.83 2.68
N LYS A 133 -2.75 -16.54 2.47
CA LYS A 133 -2.19 -16.41 1.11
C LYS A 133 -2.29 -17.73 0.37
N THR A 134 -2.64 -17.64 -0.90
CA THR A 134 -2.64 -18.76 -1.84
C THR A 134 -1.59 -18.55 -2.93
N PRO A 135 -0.96 -19.62 -3.45
CA PRO A 135 0.00 -19.50 -4.54
C PRO A 135 -0.75 -19.17 -5.84
N ARG A 136 -0.24 -18.17 -6.56
CA ARG A 136 -0.75 -17.75 -7.86
C ARG A 136 0.40 -17.66 -8.87
N PHE A 137 0.25 -18.30 -10.00
CA PHE A 137 1.24 -18.23 -11.07
C PHE A 137 1.07 -16.95 -11.90
N ASP A 138 2.06 -16.09 -11.88
CA ASP A 138 2.10 -14.90 -12.76
C ASP A 138 2.69 -15.29 -14.12
N ARG A 139 1.83 -15.28 -15.16
CA ARG A 139 2.24 -15.63 -16.54
C ARG A 139 3.23 -14.64 -17.16
N LYS A 140 3.32 -13.42 -16.63
CA LYS A 140 4.25 -12.40 -17.18
C LYS A 140 5.65 -12.58 -16.62
N THR A 141 5.77 -12.83 -15.31
CA THR A 141 7.05 -13.03 -14.63
C THR A 141 7.50 -14.48 -14.64
N GLN A 142 6.62 -15.43 -15.01
CA GLN A 142 6.85 -16.88 -14.97
C GLN A 142 7.20 -17.39 -13.56
N GLN A 143 6.66 -16.75 -12.52
CA GLN A 143 6.95 -17.07 -11.12
C GLN A 143 5.66 -17.30 -10.33
N GLU A 144 5.73 -18.08 -9.26
CA GLU A 144 4.68 -18.16 -8.23
C GLU A 144 4.77 -16.94 -7.31
N GLU A 145 3.63 -16.27 -7.12
CA GLU A 145 3.45 -15.18 -6.17
C GLU A 145 2.41 -15.61 -5.13
N TRP A 146 2.70 -15.42 -3.86
CA TRP A 146 1.73 -15.66 -2.79
C TRP A 146 0.85 -14.42 -2.59
N VAL A 147 -0.43 -14.55 -2.83
CA VAL A 147 -1.39 -13.43 -2.82
C VAL A 147 -2.55 -13.67 -1.86
N PHE A 148 -3.09 -12.59 -1.32
CA PHE A 148 -4.37 -12.60 -0.64
C PHE A 148 -5.51 -12.43 -1.65
N GLU A 149 -6.51 -13.27 -1.58
CA GLU A 149 -7.73 -13.16 -2.37
C GLU A 149 -8.94 -12.93 -1.43
N PRO A 150 -9.90 -12.05 -1.79
CA PRO A 150 -11.04 -11.74 -0.91
C PRO A 150 -11.86 -12.95 -0.47
N ASP A 151 -11.96 -13.95 -1.33
CA ASP A 151 -12.68 -15.22 -1.13
C ASP A 151 -11.73 -16.36 -0.76
N GLY A 152 -10.52 -16.02 -0.30
CA GLY A 152 -9.50 -16.99 0.11
C GLY A 152 -9.91 -17.81 1.33
N ILE A 153 -9.08 -18.78 1.67
CA ILE A 153 -9.36 -19.73 2.77
C ILE A 153 -9.12 -19.03 4.11
N PRO A 154 -10.10 -18.95 5.02
CA PRO A 154 -9.89 -18.39 6.34
C PRO A 154 -8.95 -19.30 7.15
N PRO A 155 -8.05 -18.72 7.98
CA PRO A 155 -7.19 -19.51 8.86
C PRO A 155 -8.01 -20.17 9.97
N LYS A 156 -7.60 -21.35 10.40
CA LYS A 156 -8.22 -22.05 11.55
C LYS A 156 -7.88 -21.39 12.88
N SER A 157 -6.73 -20.73 12.96
CA SER A 157 -6.24 -20.01 14.14
C SER A 157 -5.26 -18.92 13.74
N VAL A 158 -5.14 -17.90 14.58
CA VAL A 158 -4.19 -16.80 14.45
C VAL A 158 -3.35 -16.76 15.72
N ALA A 159 -2.02 -16.68 15.59
CA ALA A 159 -1.12 -16.48 16.70
C ALA A 159 -0.49 -15.09 16.59
N ILE A 160 -0.55 -14.31 17.66
CA ILE A 160 0.05 -12.98 17.75
C ILE A 160 1.27 -13.04 18.63
N ILE A 161 2.42 -12.63 18.10
CA ILE A 161 3.70 -12.61 18.83
C ILE A 161 4.05 -11.16 19.15
N HIS A 162 4.05 -10.82 20.42
CA HIS A 162 4.40 -9.49 20.90
C HIS A 162 5.91 -9.34 21.13
N CYS A 163 6.35 -8.09 21.29
CA CYS A 163 7.72 -7.70 21.63
C CYS A 163 8.79 -8.16 20.63
N VAL A 164 8.44 -8.37 19.37
CA VAL A 164 9.40 -8.72 18.32
C VAL A 164 10.42 -7.58 18.18
N GLY A 165 11.70 -7.88 18.44
CA GLY A 165 12.78 -6.89 18.42
C GLY A 165 12.75 -5.84 19.54
N SER A 166 11.74 -5.80 20.40
CA SER A 166 11.65 -4.95 21.60
C SER A 166 12.22 -5.65 22.83
N ARG A 167 12.70 -4.87 23.82
CA ARG A 167 13.31 -5.33 25.07
C ARG A 167 14.49 -6.28 24.82
N SER A 168 15.21 -6.05 23.76
CA SER A 168 16.35 -6.84 23.31
C SER A 168 17.57 -5.93 23.16
N GLN A 169 18.69 -6.32 23.75
CA GLN A 169 19.94 -5.57 23.59
C GLN A 169 20.46 -5.60 22.15
N LYS A 170 20.06 -6.61 21.37
CA LYS A 170 20.48 -6.76 19.97
C LYS A 170 19.75 -5.81 19.03
N TYR A 171 18.49 -5.45 19.33
CA TYR A 171 17.64 -4.62 18.47
C TYR A 171 17.24 -3.34 19.19
N ASN A 172 16.13 -3.34 19.93
CA ASN A 172 15.67 -2.21 20.73
C ASN A 172 15.60 -2.60 22.21
N SER A 173 16.39 -1.94 23.07
CA SER A 173 16.44 -2.22 24.51
C SER A 173 15.20 -1.78 25.28
N TYR A 174 14.38 -0.93 24.69
CA TYR A 174 13.17 -0.36 25.30
C TYR A 174 11.87 -1.03 24.79
N CYS A 175 10.76 -0.70 25.45
CA CYS A 175 9.40 -1.07 25.04
C CYS A 175 8.62 0.20 24.70
N SER A 176 7.98 0.24 23.54
CA SER A 176 7.12 1.37 23.11
C SER A 176 5.83 1.47 23.91
N ARG A 177 5.42 0.41 24.60
CA ARG A 177 4.17 0.26 25.37
C ARG A 177 2.88 0.39 24.54
N VAL A 178 2.97 0.30 23.23
CA VAL A 178 1.85 0.51 22.29
C VAL A 178 1.37 -0.82 21.69
N CYS A 179 2.30 -1.69 21.25
CA CYS A 179 1.94 -2.87 20.47
C CYS A 179 0.96 -3.83 21.18
N CYS A 180 1.08 -4.05 22.51
CA CYS A 180 0.11 -4.90 23.21
C CYS A 180 -1.26 -4.23 23.47
N MET A 181 -1.41 -2.96 23.18
CA MET A 181 -2.71 -2.27 23.21
C MET A 181 -3.34 -2.19 21.82
N TYR A 182 -2.50 -2.34 20.80
CA TYR A 182 -2.88 -2.20 19.41
C TYR A 182 -3.32 -3.54 18.79
N SER A 183 -2.76 -4.67 19.24
CA SER A 183 -2.99 -6.01 18.66
C SER A 183 -4.11 -6.77 19.41
#